data_7b22d14b220b44254db3034f50bbb95a
#
_entry.id   7b22d14b220b44254db3034f50bbb95a
#
_cell.length_a   1.000
_cell.length_b   1.000
_cell.length_c   1.000
_cell.angle_alpha   90.00
_cell.angle_beta   90.00
_cell.angle_gamma   90.00
#
_symmetry.space_group_name_H-M   'P 1'
#
loop_
_entity.id
_entity.type
_entity.pdbx_description
1 polymer ?
#
loop_
_entity_poly.entity_id
_entity_poly.type
_entity_poly.pdbx_seq_one_letter_code
_entity_poly.pdbx_strand_id
1 'polypeptide(L)'
;MSVETDPAQHAAPDGLISRSHLGIEPFALYRPGSLADAASMIAAGAWAHAGGIDVAQRLRNGEVAPALVPLCKPGRSSPSGLEVLDAISLGDGVLFIGAAVTHARIETDRLVRTVRPDLADAWRTIGNVRIRSTGTLGGNLMAFDSGYDAAPILAAAGAELIFMEPDGSERRFALADRPRERLLVGCEVPLAGHVVYERSLKPVASVAVGDNHIAIGCAYREVEVLPSGAADAAAARALLGALPDPTDDVFASTAYRRRVIDVLVSRCLDLHAAGAMNDGGLGSDGAYPPDASRREAVASTGHPAESLSDDLVDIELRLNGEPFSASAPASEMLVDTIRSRAGLGGTRVGCDQAVCGACTVLVDGEPTASCSTFAWQSDGRDVLTIESGHMATAGDLTTGPAAALPEVQRAFAEFSAFQCGYCTPGLILTASALLARHRDPDRTTICDWLDSNVCRCTGYLMVIEAVEAASAALHSPSSPMQDGAP
;
A
#
# COMPACT_ATOMS: atom_id res chain seq x y z
N MET A 1 -4.75 30.60 29.99
CA MET A 1 -4.60 29.45 30.91
C MET A 1 -4.17 28.29 30.06
N SER A 2 -2.87 27.98 30.12
CA SER A 2 -2.31 26.81 29.43
C SER A 2 -2.79 25.56 30.17
N VAL A 3 -3.55 24.70 29.48
CA VAL A 3 -3.90 23.39 30.00
C VAL A 3 -2.62 22.53 29.87
N GLU A 4 -1.90 22.38 30.98
CA GLU A 4 -0.89 21.33 31.11
C GLU A 4 -1.63 19.99 31.09
N THR A 5 -1.58 19.31 29.94
CA THR A 5 -1.99 17.91 29.84
C THR A 5 -0.94 17.08 30.57
N ASP A 6 -1.32 16.43 31.65
CA ASP A 6 -0.47 15.50 32.38
C ASP A 6 -0.02 14.34 31.46
N PRO A 7 1.27 14.25 31.14
CA PRO A 7 1.77 13.18 30.24
C PRO A 7 1.63 11.78 30.84
N ALA A 8 1.32 11.65 32.12
CA ALA A 8 1.12 10.37 32.78
C ALA A 8 -0.24 9.71 32.44
N GLN A 9 -1.24 10.49 31.98
CA GLN A 9 -2.57 9.96 31.66
C GLN A 9 -2.63 9.17 30.36
N HIS A 10 -1.58 9.25 29.52
CA HIS A 10 -1.48 8.54 28.24
C HIS A 10 -0.36 7.49 28.23
N ALA A 11 0.12 7.08 29.38
CA ALA A 11 1.11 6.00 29.47
C ALA A 11 0.45 4.68 29.15
N ALA A 12 0.67 4.18 27.90
CA ALA A 12 0.36 2.80 27.58
C ALA A 12 1.17 1.88 28.51
N PRO A 13 0.54 0.84 29.10
CA PRO A 13 1.18 0.01 30.14
C PRO A 13 2.41 -0.77 29.64
N ASP A 14 2.65 -0.87 28.34
CA ASP A 14 3.58 -1.84 27.76
C ASP A 14 4.72 -1.25 26.92
N GLY A 15 5.23 -0.09 27.26
CA GLY A 15 6.49 0.40 26.69
C GLY A 15 6.52 0.48 25.16
N LEU A 16 5.65 1.28 24.54
CA LEU A 16 5.79 1.65 23.14
C LEU A 16 7.18 2.27 22.90
N ILE A 17 7.88 1.79 21.89
CA ILE A 17 9.20 2.31 21.52
C ILE A 17 9.07 3.71 20.91
N SER A 18 8.01 3.95 20.16
CA SER A 18 7.69 5.25 19.55
C SER A 18 6.23 5.62 19.82
N ARG A 19 5.99 6.92 19.98
CA ARG A 19 4.68 7.52 20.19
C ARG A 19 4.51 8.79 19.36
N SER A 20 5.13 8.83 18.20
CA SER A 20 5.10 10.00 17.32
C SER A 20 3.67 10.38 16.90
N HIS A 21 2.75 9.40 16.85
CA HIS A 21 1.33 9.63 16.58
C HIS A 21 0.59 10.40 17.69
N LEU A 22 1.08 10.41 18.92
CA LEU A 22 0.49 11.21 20.01
C LEU A 22 0.66 12.73 19.82
N GLY A 23 1.52 13.13 18.90
CA GLY A 23 1.71 14.53 18.52
C GLY A 23 0.89 14.95 17.29
N ILE A 24 -0.01 14.10 16.79
CA ILE A 24 -0.89 14.48 15.70
C ILE A 24 -1.96 15.44 16.22
N GLU A 25 -1.99 16.64 15.67
CA GLU A 25 -3.01 17.63 15.98
C GLU A 25 -4.40 17.11 15.56
N PRO A 26 -5.46 17.42 16.35
CA PRO A 26 -6.82 17.07 15.98
C PRO A 26 -7.23 17.63 14.62
N PHE A 27 -7.99 16.86 13.87
CA PHE A 27 -8.52 17.26 12.57
C PHE A 27 -9.99 16.84 12.44
N ALA A 28 -10.77 17.58 11.65
CA ALA A 28 -12.13 17.19 11.31
C ALA A 28 -12.13 16.04 10.30
N LEU A 29 -13.13 15.16 10.40
CA LEU A 29 -13.34 14.06 9.43
C LEU A 29 -14.61 14.34 8.64
N TYR A 30 -14.48 14.66 7.34
CA TYR A 30 -15.60 14.91 6.46
C TYR A 30 -16.01 13.64 5.72
N ARG A 31 -17.31 13.49 5.47
CA ARG A 31 -17.86 12.37 4.69
C ARG A 31 -18.58 12.95 3.47
N PRO A 32 -17.93 13.02 2.29
CA PRO A 32 -18.57 13.54 1.09
C PRO A 32 -19.66 12.59 0.60
N GLY A 33 -20.75 13.15 0.10
CA GLY A 33 -21.84 12.40 -0.53
C GLY A 33 -21.67 12.22 -2.04
N SER A 34 -20.73 12.94 -2.66
CA SER A 34 -20.45 12.90 -4.09
C SER A 34 -19.00 13.30 -4.40
N LEU A 35 -18.55 13.08 -5.63
CA LEU A 35 -17.26 13.57 -6.11
C LEU A 35 -17.15 15.09 -6.08
N ALA A 36 -18.22 15.80 -6.45
CA ALA A 36 -18.25 17.26 -6.44
C ALA A 36 -18.15 17.81 -5.00
N ASP A 37 -18.81 17.16 -4.03
CA ASP A 37 -18.64 17.52 -2.60
C ASP A 37 -17.20 17.30 -2.16
N ALA A 38 -16.60 16.14 -2.47
CA ALA A 38 -15.22 15.87 -2.14
C ALA A 38 -14.27 16.90 -2.78
N ALA A 39 -14.48 17.24 -4.05
CA ALA A 39 -13.69 18.24 -4.76
C ALA A 39 -13.82 19.63 -4.11
N SER A 40 -15.03 20.01 -3.70
CA SER A 40 -15.29 21.28 -3.01
C SER A 40 -14.60 21.36 -1.66
N MET A 41 -14.65 20.27 -0.87
CA MET A 41 -13.97 20.18 0.43
C MET A 41 -12.45 20.28 0.27
N ILE A 42 -11.87 19.58 -0.72
CA ILE A 42 -10.44 19.61 -0.99
C ILE A 42 -10.01 21.01 -1.48
N ALA A 43 -10.78 21.63 -2.36
CA ALA A 43 -10.51 23.00 -2.82
C ALA A 43 -10.62 24.03 -1.67
N ALA A 44 -11.39 23.74 -0.62
CA ALA A 44 -11.47 24.54 0.59
C ALA A 44 -10.33 24.28 1.61
N GLY A 45 -9.36 23.40 1.27
CA GLY A 45 -8.17 23.13 2.08
C GLY A 45 -8.20 21.83 2.89
N ALA A 46 -9.26 21.02 2.80
CA ALA A 46 -9.25 19.70 3.41
C ALA A 46 -8.29 18.76 2.64
N TRP A 47 -7.71 17.79 3.34
CA TRP A 47 -6.81 16.83 2.70
C TRP A 47 -7.55 15.59 2.22
N ALA A 48 -7.34 15.21 0.98
CA ALA A 48 -7.79 13.92 0.47
C ALA A 48 -7.11 12.77 1.24
N HIS A 49 -7.89 11.81 1.67
CA HIS A 49 -7.40 10.64 2.38
C HIS A 49 -7.89 9.35 1.70
N ALA A 50 -6.95 8.51 1.28
CA ALA A 50 -7.23 7.19 0.73
C ALA A 50 -6.54 6.10 1.56
N GLY A 51 -5.37 5.59 1.14
CA GLY A 51 -4.61 4.61 1.93
C GLY A 51 -4.03 5.15 3.24
N GLY A 52 -3.78 6.44 3.33
CA GLY A 52 -3.38 7.12 4.56
C GLY A 52 -1.88 7.12 4.87
N ILE A 53 -1.05 6.38 4.16
CA ILE A 53 0.38 6.21 4.47
C ILE A 53 1.12 7.55 4.46
N ASP A 54 1.00 8.31 3.39
CA ASP A 54 1.62 9.64 3.26
C ASP A 54 1.00 10.64 4.24
N VAL A 55 -0.33 10.68 4.33
CA VAL A 55 -1.05 11.57 5.24
C VAL A 55 -0.64 11.34 6.70
N ALA A 56 -0.59 10.10 7.16
CA ALA A 56 -0.16 9.77 8.52
C ALA A 56 1.30 10.21 8.77
N GLN A 57 2.18 10.06 7.79
CA GLN A 57 3.57 10.50 7.89
C GLN A 57 3.70 12.01 7.97
N ARG A 58 2.96 12.76 7.15
CA ARG A 58 2.95 14.22 7.14
C ARG A 58 2.44 14.79 8.46
N LEU A 59 1.33 14.24 8.98
CA LEU A 59 0.78 14.64 10.28
C LEU A 59 1.78 14.37 11.42
N ARG A 60 2.50 13.25 11.41
CA ARG A 60 3.56 12.96 12.39
C ARG A 60 4.75 13.90 12.27
N ASN A 61 5.04 14.39 11.08
CA ASN A 61 6.09 15.38 10.85
C ASN A 61 5.68 16.80 11.29
N GLY A 62 4.49 16.94 11.89
CA GLY A 62 3.98 18.20 12.43
C GLY A 62 3.21 19.05 11.42
N GLU A 63 2.88 18.51 10.24
CA GLU A 63 1.95 19.19 9.35
C GLU A 63 0.53 19.12 9.95
N VAL A 64 -0.25 20.17 9.77
CA VAL A 64 -1.60 20.26 10.30
C VAL A 64 -2.61 20.21 9.17
N ALA A 65 -3.49 19.23 9.21
CA ALA A 65 -4.63 19.16 8.32
C ALA A 65 -5.86 19.76 9.02
N PRO A 66 -6.56 20.72 8.41
CA PRO A 66 -7.80 21.23 8.99
C PRO A 66 -8.91 20.18 9.00
N ALA A 67 -8.92 19.31 7.98
CA ALA A 67 -9.84 18.19 7.87
C ALA A 67 -9.28 17.11 6.95
N LEU A 68 -9.72 15.87 7.12
CA LEU A 68 -9.53 14.77 6.17
C LEU A 68 -10.84 14.44 5.45
N VAL A 69 -10.74 14.13 4.17
CA VAL A 69 -11.84 13.66 3.31
C VAL A 69 -11.54 12.21 2.92
N PRO A 70 -12.14 11.22 3.59
CA PRO A 70 -11.96 9.81 3.25
C PRO A 70 -12.56 9.50 1.87
N LEU A 71 -11.72 9.04 0.95
CA LEU A 71 -12.09 8.64 -0.40
C LEU A 71 -12.26 7.12 -0.53
N CYS A 72 -11.59 6.37 0.32
CA CYS A 72 -11.73 4.92 0.46
C CYS A 72 -11.30 4.45 1.85
N LYS A 73 -11.64 3.22 2.20
CA LYS A 73 -11.09 2.49 3.34
C LYS A 73 -10.06 1.48 2.83
N PRO A 74 -8.94 1.23 3.51
CA PRO A 74 -7.96 0.23 3.08
C PRO A 74 -8.62 -1.11 2.75
N GLY A 75 -8.34 -1.67 1.54
CA GLY A 75 -8.90 -2.94 1.08
C GLY A 75 -10.41 -2.98 0.81
N ARG A 76 -11.11 -1.84 0.80
CA ARG A 76 -12.53 -1.75 0.47
C ARG A 76 -12.79 -0.76 -0.66
N SER A 77 -13.94 -0.96 -1.32
CA SER A 77 -14.48 -0.02 -2.30
C SER A 77 -14.71 1.36 -1.68
N SER A 78 -14.68 2.37 -2.52
CA SER A 78 -15.00 3.75 -2.15
C SER A 78 -16.42 3.85 -1.58
N PRO A 79 -16.69 4.86 -0.72
CA PRO A 79 -18.04 5.14 -0.25
C PRO A 79 -19.04 5.33 -1.40
N SER A 80 -20.34 5.18 -1.12
CA SER A 80 -21.40 5.44 -2.09
C SER A 80 -21.27 6.85 -2.68
N GLY A 81 -21.36 6.95 -4.01
CA GLY A 81 -21.14 8.20 -4.76
C GLY A 81 -19.67 8.48 -5.15
N LEU A 82 -18.73 7.63 -4.72
CA LEU A 82 -17.30 7.73 -5.03
C LEU A 82 -16.76 6.47 -5.71
N GLU A 83 -17.62 5.57 -6.21
CA GLU A 83 -17.25 4.23 -6.70
C GLU A 83 -16.28 4.27 -7.88
N VAL A 84 -16.33 5.32 -8.69
CA VAL A 84 -15.40 5.51 -9.82
C VAL A 84 -13.95 5.61 -9.36
N LEU A 85 -13.70 6.09 -8.14
CA LEU A 85 -12.35 6.20 -7.59
C LEU A 85 -11.68 4.83 -7.39
N ASP A 86 -12.48 3.76 -7.25
CA ASP A 86 -11.98 2.38 -7.09
C ASP A 86 -12.24 1.52 -8.33
N ALA A 87 -12.55 2.12 -9.48
CA ALA A 87 -12.83 1.40 -10.70
C ALA A 87 -11.56 1.14 -11.52
N ILE A 88 -11.51 -0.04 -12.17
CA ILE A 88 -10.60 -0.34 -13.30
C ILE A 88 -11.50 -0.75 -14.45
N SER A 89 -11.40 -0.06 -15.59
CA SER A 89 -12.28 -0.31 -16.73
C SER A 89 -11.60 0.01 -18.07
N LEU A 90 -12.16 -0.53 -19.15
CA LEU A 90 -11.74 -0.19 -20.52
C LEU A 90 -12.69 0.84 -21.10
N GLY A 91 -12.13 1.82 -21.77
CA GLY A 91 -12.80 2.81 -22.62
C GLY A 91 -12.20 2.82 -24.02
N ASP A 92 -12.50 3.82 -24.81
CA ASP A 92 -12.12 3.98 -26.23
C ASP A 92 -10.58 4.01 -26.45
N GLY A 93 -9.94 2.84 -26.38
CA GLY A 93 -8.50 2.67 -26.56
C GLY A 93 -7.66 3.00 -25.32
N VAL A 94 -8.28 3.16 -24.15
CA VAL A 94 -7.62 3.45 -22.89
C VAL A 94 -8.03 2.48 -21.78
N LEU A 95 -7.12 2.28 -20.83
CA LEU A 95 -7.36 1.65 -19.54
C LEU A 95 -7.56 2.75 -18.51
N PHE A 96 -8.75 2.85 -17.94
CA PHE A 96 -9.02 3.73 -16.81
C PHE A 96 -8.66 3.04 -15.49
N ILE A 97 -7.94 3.76 -14.62
CA ILE A 97 -7.59 3.34 -13.25
C ILE A 97 -7.96 4.45 -12.29
N GLY A 98 -8.88 4.18 -11.37
CA GLY A 98 -9.37 5.13 -10.37
C GLY A 98 -8.32 5.47 -9.30
N ALA A 99 -8.40 6.68 -8.77
CA ALA A 99 -7.41 7.21 -7.81
C ALA A 99 -7.35 6.45 -6.48
N ALA A 100 -8.44 5.81 -6.06
CA ALA A 100 -8.48 5.00 -4.83
C ALA A 100 -8.09 3.53 -5.05
N VAL A 101 -7.82 3.10 -6.28
CA VAL A 101 -7.33 1.74 -6.57
C VAL A 101 -5.98 1.54 -5.91
N THR A 102 -5.84 0.45 -5.14
CA THR A 102 -4.59 0.14 -4.44
C THR A 102 -3.52 -0.37 -5.41
N HIS A 103 -2.26 -0.18 -5.05
CA HIS A 103 -1.14 -0.69 -5.85
C HIS A 103 -1.21 -2.21 -6.02
N ALA A 104 -1.58 -2.95 -4.97
CA ALA A 104 -1.75 -4.40 -5.04
C ALA A 104 -2.82 -4.79 -6.06
N ARG A 105 -3.93 -4.03 -6.14
CA ARG A 105 -4.98 -4.30 -7.12
C ARG A 105 -4.51 -4.01 -8.55
N ILE A 106 -3.80 -2.91 -8.79
CA ILE A 106 -3.25 -2.63 -10.14
C ILE A 106 -2.30 -3.74 -10.59
N GLU A 107 -1.43 -4.22 -9.69
CA GLU A 107 -0.48 -5.31 -9.94
C GLU A 107 -1.18 -6.63 -10.33
N THR A 108 -2.31 -6.95 -9.68
CA THR A 108 -2.93 -8.28 -9.74
C THR A 108 -4.23 -8.33 -10.55
N ASP A 109 -4.81 -7.19 -10.91
CA ASP A 109 -6.08 -7.13 -11.62
C ASP A 109 -6.00 -7.84 -12.97
N ARG A 110 -6.95 -8.73 -13.23
CA ARG A 110 -6.98 -9.53 -14.46
C ARG A 110 -7.05 -8.67 -15.71
N LEU A 111 -7.78 -7.56 -15.66
CA LEU A 111 -7.92 -6.68 -16.81
C LEU A 111 -6.58 -6.01 -17.12
N VAL A 112 -5.92 -5.42 -16.11
CA VAL A 112 -4.60 -4.79 -16.26
C VAL A 112 -3.61 -5.79 -16.83
N ARG A 113 -3.51 -6.99 -16.22
CA ARG A 113 -2.61 -8.06 -16.69
C ARG A 113 -2.90 -8.57 -18.10
N THR A 114 -4.14 -8.44 -18.56
CA THR A 114 -4.51 -8.87 -19.91
C THR A 114 -4.15 -7.82 -20.96
N VAL A 115 -4.40 -6.53 -20.67
CA VAL A 115 -4.29 -5.47 -21.68
C VAL A 115 -2.99 -4.68 -21.58
N ARG A 116 -2.38 -4.61 -20.39
CA ARG A 116 -1.13 -3.90 -20.09
C ARG A 116 -0.30 -4.68 -19.06
N PRO A 117 0.17 -5.90 -19.39
CA PRO A 117 0.99 -6.70 -18.48
C PRO A 117 2.28 -6.00 -18.07
N ASP A 118 2.88 -5.22 -18.95
CA ASP A 118 4.04 -4.35 -18.71
C ASP A 118 3.82 -3.37 -17.56
N LEU A 119 2.62 -2.78 -17.52
CA LEU A 119 2.24 -1.88 -16.44
C LEU A 119 2.12 -2.64 -15.11
N ALA A 120 1.47 -3.80 -15.09
CA ALA A 120 1.35 -4.63 -13.89
C ALA A 120 2.72 -5.05 -13.33
N ASP A 121 3.66 -5.41 -14.21
CA ASP A 121 5.01 -5.80 -13.82
C ASP A 121 5.83 -4.61 -13.28
N ALA A 122 5.73 -3.44 -13.90
CA ALA A 122 6.32 -2.21 -13.36
C ALA A 122 5.73 -1.87 -11.99
N TRP A 123 4.43 -2.07 -11.81
CA TRP A 123 3.71 -1.77 -10.55
C TRP A 123 4.14 -2.64 -9.37
N ARG A 124 4.53 -3.88 -9.64
CA ARG A 124 5.07 -4.82 -8.63
C ARG A 124 6.29 -4.27 -7.90
N THR A 125 7.06 -3.40 -8.55
CA THR A 125 8.27 -2.80 -7.97
C THR A 125 7.98 -1.69 -6.94
N ILE A 126 6.73 -1.21 -6.85
CA ILE A 126 6.33 -0.13 -5.96
C ILE A 126 6.28 -0.62 -4.51
N GLY A 127 7.12 -0.05 -3.67
CA GLY A 127 7.10 -0.30 -2.23
C GLY A 127 7.23 -1.79 -1.86
N ASN A 128 6.60 -2.17 -0.78
CA ASN A 128 6.49 -3.56 -0.31
C ASN A 128 5.02 -3.99 -0.22
N VAL A 129 4.74 -5.23 0.14
CA VAL A 129 3.38 -5.82 0.16
C VAL A 129 2.39 -4.96 0.95
N ARG A 130 2.76 -4.51 2.15
CA ARG A 130 1.87 -3.66 2.99
C ARG A 130 1.62 -2.29 2.37
N ILE A 131 2.65 -1.71 1.77
CA ILE A 131 2.51 -0.44 1.04
C ILE A 131 1.58 -0.65 -0.14
N ARG A 132 1.74 -1.73 -0.90
CA ARG A 132 0.87 -2.01 -2.05
C ARG A 132 -0.56 -2.34 -1.65
N SER A 133 -0.79 -3.04 -0.54
CA SER A 133 -2.13 -3.38 -0.06
C SER A 133 -2.95 -2.16 0.41
N THR A 134 -2.27 -1.11 0.87
CA THR A 134 -2.91 0.06 1.46
C THR A 134 -2.75 1.31 0.60
N GLY A 135 -1.57 1.53 0.03
CA GLY A 135 -1.26 2.69 -0.82
C GLY A 135 -2.06 2.66 -2.12
N THR A 136 -2.51 3.83 -2.56
CA THR A 136 -3.37 3.99 -3.74
C THR A 136 -2.68 4.78 -4.83
N LEU A 137 -3.18 4.65 -6.06
CA LEU A 137 -2.74 5.43 -7.21
C LEU A 137 -2.74 6.94 -6.89
N GLY A 138 -3.88 7.46 -6.42
CA GLY A 138 -4.04 8.88 -6.10
C GLY A 138 -3.15 9.31 -4.94
N GLY A 139 -3.04 8.49 -3.87
CA GLY A 139 -2.14 8.77 -2.76
C GLY A 139 -0.68 8.91 -3.20
N ASN A 140 -0.21 8.05 -4.10
CA ASN A 140 1.13 8.11 -4.66
C ASN A 140 1.35 9.36 -5.54
N LEU A 141 0.43 9.64 -6.46
CA LEU A 141 0.57 10.78 -7.39
C LEU A 141 0.43 12.14 -6.70
N MET A 142 -0.48 12.24 -5.72
CA MET A 142 -0.81 13.51 -5.07
C MET A 142 0.06 13.82 -3.85
N ALA A 143 0.95 12.92 -3.46
CA ALA A 143 2.01 13.20 -2.49
C ALA A 143 3.05 14.19 -3.02
N PHE A 144 3.21 14.29 -4.35
CA PHE A 144 4.24 15.11 -5.00
C PHE A 144 5.66 14.82 -4.51
N ASP A 145 5.90 13.58 -4.13
CA ASP A 145 7.22 13.09 -3.78
C ASP A 145 7.87 12.44 -5.00
N SER A 146 9.00 12.98 -5.43
CA SER A 146 9.74 12.47 -6.60
C SER A 146 10.33 11.06 -6.35
N GLY A 147 10.39 10.62 -5.10
CA GLY A 147 10.80 9.27 -4.71
C GLY A 147 9.73 8.20 -4.96
N TYR A 148 8.52 8.59 -5.35
CA TYR A 148 7.41 7.67 -5.61
C TYR A 148 7.38 7.22 -7.07
N ASP A 149 7.13 5.94 -7.27
CA ASP A 149 7.39 5.25 -8.53
C ASP A 149 6.23 5.34 -9.56
N ALA A 150 4.98 5.59 -9.13
CA ALA A 150 3.84 5.63 -10.05
C ALA A 150 3.94 6.77 -11.08
N ALA A 151 4.46 7.92 -10.67
CA ALA A 151 4.57 9.09 -11.53
C ALA A 151 5.48 8.86 -12.75
N PRO A 152 6.73 8.39 -12.62
CA PRO A 152 7.56 8.11 -13.80
C PRO A 152 6.99 6.98 -14.67
N ILE A 153 6.40 5.92 -14.09
CA ILE A 153 5.79 4.83 -14.86
C ILE A 153 4.66 5.35 -15.74
N LEU A 154 3.74 6.12 -15.17
CA LEU A 154 2.58 6.67 -15.90
C LEU A 154 2.96 7.74 -16.92
N ALA A 155 3.95 8.58 -16.60
CA ALA A 155 4.46 9.56 -17.55
C ALA A 155 5.04 8.88 -18.80
N ALA A 156 5.86 7.83 -18.61
CA ALA A 156 6.42 7.06 -19.72
C ALA A 156 5.34 6.31 -20.50
N ALA A 157 4.30 5.80 -19.82
CA ALA A 157 3.16 5.15 -20.45
C ALA A 157 2.22 6.12 -21.21
N GLY A 158 2.45 7.44 -21.12
CA GLY A 158 1.62 8.45 -21.77
C GLY A 158 0.24 8.62 -21.15
N ALA A 159 0.12 8.41 -19.84
CA ALA A 159 -1.14 8.52 -19.13
C ALA A 159 -1.60 9.98 -18.98
N GLU A 160 -2.92 10.19 -19.10
CA GLU A 160 -3.60 11.44 -18.75
C GLU A 160 -4.30 11.32 -17.40
N LEU A 161 -4.21 12.35 -16.57
CA LEU A 161 -4.85 12.42 -15.26
C LEU A 161 -6.20 13.14 -15.35
N ILE A 162 -7.21 12.59 -14.69
CA ILE A 162 -8.57 13.16 -14.65
C ILE A 162 -8.82 13.73 -13.27
N PHE A 163 -9.16 15.00 -13.22
CA PHE A 163 -9.49 15.71 -11.99
C PHE A 163 -10.93 16.18 -11.99
N MET A 164 -11.56 16.16 -10.81
CA MET A 164 -12.86 16.72 -10.54
C MET A 164 -12.72 18.15 -10.04
N GLU A 165 -13.42 19.08 -10.70
CA GLU A 165 -13.56 20.45 -10.25
C GLU A 165 -14.73 20.59 -9.27
N PRO A 166 -14.75 21.64 -8.43
CA PRO A 166 -15.85 21.88 -7.47
C PRO A 166 -17.23 22.05 -8.11
N ASP A 167 -17.27 22.48 -9.39
CA ASP A 167 -18.52 22.63 -10.15
C ASP A 167 -19.04 21.30 -10.75
N GLY A 168 -18.34 20.19 -10.47
CA GLY A 168 -18.69 18.86 -10.98
C GLY A 168 -18.19 18.59 -12.40
N SER A 169 -17.42 19.50 -13.01
CA SER A 169 -16.79 19.24 -14.31
C SER A 169 -15.49 18.46 -14.16
N GLU A 170 -15.15 17.68 -15.19
CA GLU A 170 -13.88 16.97 -15.27
C GLU A 170 -12.87 17.73 -16.12
N ARG A 171 -11.61 17.71 -15.69
CA ARG A 171 -10.50 18.24 -16.46
C ARG A 171 -9.37 17.23 -16.56
N ARG A 172 -8.71 17.22 -17.72
CA ARG A 172 -7.57 16.34 -18.01
C ARG A 172 -6.27 17.13 -17.97
N PHE A 173 -5.23 16.48 -17.41
CA PHE A 173 -3.90 17.04 -17.29
C PHE A 173 -2.84 16.00 -17.62
N ALA A 174 -1.78 16.42 -18.28
CA ALA A 174 -0.55 15.63 -18.31
C ALA A 174 0.02 15.53 -16.88
N LEU A 175 0.79 14.49 -16.62
CA LEU A 175 1.34 14.24 -15.28
C LEU A 175 2.18 15.40 -14.74
N ALA A 176 2.96 16.06 -15.60
CA ALA A 176 3.79 17.22 -15.23
C ALA A 176 2.97 18.44 -14.81
N ASP A 177 1.75 18.58 -15.34
CA ASP A 177 0.88 19.76 -15.13
C ASP A 177 -0.19 19.52 -14.04
N ARG A 178 -0.08 18.40 -13.28
CA ARG A 178 -1.09 18.03 -12.30
C ARG A 178 -1.24 19.06 -11.18
N PRO A 179 -2.47 19.52 -10.90
CA PRO A 179 -2.74 20.50 -9.85
C PRO A 179 -2.62 19.87 -8.44
N ARG A 180 -2.13 20.65 -7.46
CA ARG A 180 -1.94 20.16 -6.08
C ARG A 180 -3.21 20.09 -5.25
N GLU A 181 -4.12 21.03 -5.43
CA GLU A 181 -5.31 21.23 -4.57
C GLU A 181 -6.60 20.87 -5.31
N ARG A 182 -6.60 19.70 -5.96
CA ARG A 182 -7.75 19.18 -6.70
C ARG A 182 -7.94 17.70 -6.43
N LEU A 183 -9.17 17.24 -6.56
CA LEU A 183 -9.49 15.83 -6.43
C LEU A 183 -9.09 15.09 -7.70
N LEU A 184 -8.09 14.24 -7.61
CA LEU A 184 -7.77 13.27 -8.67
C LEU A 184 -8.85 12.18 -8.68
N VAL A 185 -9.50 11.98 -9.82
CA VAL A 185 -10.48 10.89 -10.05
C VAL A 185 -9.78 9.61 -10.47
N GLY A 186 -8.78 9.71 -11.34
CA GLY A 186 -8.02 8.57 -11.84
C GLY A 186 -7.11 8.96 -13.00
N CYS A 187 -6.66 7.98 -13.74
CA CYS A 187 -5.88 8.17 -14.96
C CYS A 187 -6.39 7.28 -16.09
N GLU A 188 -6.21 7.75 -17.31
CA GLU A 188 -6.39 7.00 -18.55
C GLU A 188 -5.03 6.65 -19.12
N VAL A 189 -4.72 5.36 -19.26
CA VAL A 189 -3.49 4.85 -19.84
C VAL A 189 -3.79 4.29 -21.22
N PRO A 190 -3.10 4.72 -22.30
CA PRO A 190 -3.28 4.15 -23.62
C PRO A 190 -3.10 2.62 -23.62
N LEU A 191 -3.98 1.89 -24.32
CA LEU A 191 -3.85 0.43 -24.47
C LEU A 191 -2.66 0.06 -25.37
N ALA A 192 -2.38 0.90 -26.35
CA ALA A 192 -1.21 0.74 -27.20
C ALA A 192 0.05 1.21 -26.46
N GLY A 193 1.15 0.56 -26.75
CA GLY A 193 2.45 0.91 -26.19
C GLY A 193 2.93 -0.06 -25.12
N HIS A 194 4.17 0.14 -24.72
CA HIS A 194 4.89 -0.68 -23.76
C HIS A 194 5.72 0.21 -22.84
N VAL A 195 5.82 -0.12 -21.56
CA VAL A 195 6.66 0.59 -20.60
C VAL A 195 7.63 -0.36 -19.91
N VAL A 196 8.87 0.07 -19.79
CA VAL A 196 9.90 -0.61 -19.00
C VAL A 196 10.29 0.31 -17.85
N TYR A 197 10.40 -0.23 -16.66
CA TYR A 197 10.75 0.53 -15.46
C TYR A 197 11.86 -0.14 -14.68
N GLU A 198 12.87 0.66 -14.30
CA GLU A 198 13.94 0.24 -13.41
C GLU A 198 14.27 1.31 -12.37
N ARG A 199 14.71 0.87 -11.20
CA ARG A 199 15.09 1.77 -10.09
C ARG A 199 16.36 1.30 -9.38
N SER A 200 17.05 2.25 -8.77
CA SER A 200 18.13 1.94 -7.84
C SER A 200 17.58 1.48 -6.47
N LEU A 201 18.41 0.76 -5.70
CA LEU A 201 18.05 0.21 -4.38
C LEU A 201 17.68 1.27 -3.33
N LYS A 202 18.06 2.51 -3.54
CA LYS A 202 17.74 3.65 -2.68
C LYS A 202 17.13 4.74 -3.55
N PRO A 203 16.52 5.78 -2.99
CA PRO A 203 15.93 6.87 -3.77
C PRO A 203 17.00 7.74 -4.44
N VAL A 204 17.85 7.10 -5.25
CA VAL A 204 18.91 7.75 -6.03
C VAL A 204 18.38 8.15 -7.39
N ALA A 205 17.84 7.20 -8.13
CA ALA A 205 17.19 7.39 -9.42
C ALA A 205 16.26 6.26 -9.76
N SER A 206 15.20 6.55 -10.48
CA SER A 206 14.35 5.61 -11.19
C SER A 206 14.13 6.09 -12.61
N VAL A 207 13.94 5.17 -13.55
CA VAL A 207 13.76 5.48 -14.97
C VAL A 207 12.64 4.61 -15.52
N ALA A 208 11.71 5.23 -16.22
CA ALA A 208 10.72 4.56 -17.04
C ALA A 208 10.91 4.95 -18.50
N VAL A 209 10.85 3.99 -19.40
CA VAL A 209 10.92 4.19 -20.86
C VAL A 209 9.66 3.62 -21.48
N GLY A 210 8.93 4.47 -22.20
CA GLY A 210 7.79 4.11 -23.01
C GLY A 210 8.05 4.47 -24.49
N ASP A 211 7.05 4.22 -25.33
CA ASP A 211 7.18 4.46 -26.78
C ASP A 211 7.47 5.93 -27.11
N ASN A 212 6.89 6.84 -26.37
CA ASN A 212 6.98 8.30 -26.64
C ASN A 212 7.73 9.11 -25.58
N HIS A 213 7.99 8.54 -24.41
CA HIS A 213 8.57 9.29 -23.30
C HIS A 213 9.58 8.46 -22.50
N ILE A 214 10.60 9.18 -22.01
CA ILE A 214 11.51 8.72 -20.96
C ILE A 214 11.19 9.56 -19.73
N ALA A 215 10.90 8.94 -18.61
CA ALA A 215 10.61 9.62 -17.35
C ALA A 215 11.65 9.24 -16.28
N ILE A 216 12.13 10.25 -15.54
CA ILE A 216 13.17 10.09 -14.51
C ILE A 216 12.59 10.55 -13.18
N GLY A 217 12.52 9.64 -12.22
CA GLY A 217 12.11 9.89 -10.83
C GLY A 217 13.29 9.86 -9.86
N CYS A 218 13.04 10.17 -8.60
CA CYS A 218 13.98 10.19 -7.47
C CYS A 218 15.16 11.15 -7.58
N ALA A 219 15.63 11.46 -8.77
CA ALA A 219 16.86 12.20 -8.98
C ALA A 219 16.67 13.71 -8.98
N TYR A 220 15.46 14.17 -9.17
CA TYR A 220 15.08 15.59 -9.25
C TYR A 220 13.97 15.89 -8.25
N ARG A 221 13.61 17.16 -8.07
CA ARG A 221 12.50 17.55 -7.18
C ARG A 221 11.14 17.09 -7.69
N GLU A 222 11.00 17.00 -9.02
CA GLU A 222 9.83 16.50 -9.73
C GLU A 222 10.27 15.46 -10.76
N VAL A 223 9.33 14.73 -11.34
CA VAL A 223 9.64 13.78 -12.40
C VAL A 223 9.99 14.56 -13.68
N GLU A 224 11.17 14.31 -14.21
CA GLU A 224 11.58 14.87 -15.50
C GLU A 224 11.10 13.96 -16.62
N VAL A 225 10.42 14.53 -17.61
CA VAL A 225 9.86 13.79 -18.75
C VAL A 225 10.51 14.31 -20.05
N LEU A 226 11.13 13.39 -20.77
CA LEU A 226 11.78 13.64 -22.04
C LEU A 226 11.06 12.91 -23.17
N PRO A 227 11.00 13.45 -24.40
CA PRO A 227 10.50 12.71 -25.53
C PRO A 227 11.41 11.50 -25.82
N SER A 228 10.83 10.33 -26.01
CA SER A 228 11.57 9.12 -26.37
C SER A 228 11.91 9.04 -27.88
N GLY A 229 11.66 10.08 -28.65
CA GLY A 229 12.00 10.14 -30.08
C GLY A 229 13.46 9.76 -30.42
N ALA A 230 14.17 9.30 -29.41
CA ALA A 230 15.46 8.68 -29.47
C ALA A 230 15.32 7.16 -29.39
N ALA A 231 15.08 6.55 -30.54
CA ALA A 231 15.23 5.10 -30.70
C ALA A 231 16.69 4.63 -30.46
N ASP A 232 17.60 5.53 -30.10
CA ASP A 232 18.98 5.20 -29.82
C ASP A 232 19.49 5.85 -28.52
N ALA A 233 20.37 5.16 -27.83
CA ALA A 233 20.97 5.60 -26.56
C ALA A 233 21.81 6.90 -26.70
N ALA A 234 22.28 7.26 -27.90
CA ALA A 234 23.08 8.46 -28.11
C ALA A 234 22.20 9.72 -28.10
N ALA A 235 21.03 9.67 -28.76
CA ALA A 235 20.07 10.75 -28.72
C ALA A 235 19.47 10.93 -27.30
N ALA A 236 19.17 9.81 -26.60
CA ALA A 236 18.75 9.89 -25.19
C ALA A 236 19.79 10.56 -24.30
N ARG A 237 21.08 10.23 -24.46
CA ARG A 237 22.17 10.88 -23.73
C ARG A 237 22.28 12.38 -24.03
N ALA A 238 22.06 12.80 -25.27
CA ALA A 238 22.03 14.22 -25.62
C ALA A 238 20.92 14.96 -24.88
N LEU A 239 19.73 14.39 -24.82
CA LEU A 239 18.60 14.94 -24.06
C LEU A 239 18.88 14.96 -22.54
N LEU A 240 19.47 13.91 -21.98
CA LEU A 240 19.90 13.86 -20.58
C LEU A 240 20.92 14.96 -20.25
N GLY A 241 21.82 15.27 -21.20
CA GLY A 241 22.79 16.34 -21.05
C GLY A 241 22.20 17.77 -20.99
N ALA A 242 20.96 17.92 -21.46
CA ALA A 242 20.24 19.20 -21.41
C ALA A 242 19.42 19.37 -20.11
N LEU A 243 19.25 18.33 -19.31
CA LEU A 243 18.56 18.42 -18.03
C LEU A 243 19.36 19.22 -17.00
N PRO A 244 18.69 19.85 -16.04
CA PRO A 244 19.35 20.47 -14.88
C PRO A 244 20.17 19.47 -14.09
N ASP A 245 20.99 19.96 -13.17
CA ASP A 245 21.72 19.07 -12.27
C ASP A 245 20.77 18.32 -11.35
N PRO A 246 20.90 16.98 -11.22
CA PRO A 246 20.20 16.21 -10.22
C PRO A 246 20.46 16.71 -8.79
N THR A 247 19.53 16.46 -7.90
CA THR A 247 19.62 16.83 -6.48
C THR A 247 20.91 16.29 -5.85
N ASP A 248 21.60 17.14 -5.08
CA ASP A 248 22.70 16.73 -4.20
C ASP A 248 22.17 16.65 -2.77
N ASP A 249 22.26 15.48 -2.14
CA ASP A 249 21.73 15.25 -0.80
C ASP A 249 22.52 14.16 -0.04
N VAL A 250 22.03 13.80 1.14
CA VAL A 250 22.66 12.78 2.00
C VAL A 250 22.67 11.37 1.40
N PHE A 251 21.87 11.11 0.38
CA PHE A 251 21.78 9.81 -0.26
C PHE A 251 22.75 9.65 -1.42
N ALA A 252 22.95 10.72 -2.22
CA ALA A 252 23.78 10.68 -3.41
C ALA A 252 24.19 12.06 -3.91
N SER A 253 25.45 12.17 -4.39
CA SER A 253 25.91 13.37 -5.07
C SER A 253 25.32 13.47 -6.48
N THR A 254 25.22 14.71 -7.00
CA THR A 254 24.84 15.00 -8.39
C THR A 254 25.59 14.13 -9.40
N ALA A 255 26.89 13.99 -9.27
CA ALA A 255 27.73 13.21 -10.19
C ALA A 255 27.36 11.71 -10.15
N TYR A 256 27.06 11.17 -8.96
CA TYR A 256 26.64 9.78 -8.81
C TYR A 256 25.25 9.56 -9.42
N ARG A 257 24.28 10.46 -9.16
CA ARG A 257 22.94 10.39 -9.74
C ARG A 257 22.97 10.41 -11.26
N ARG A 258 23.76 11.32 -11.88
CA ARG A 258 23.95 11.37 -13.34
C ARG A 258 24.41 10.02 -13.88
N ARG A 259 25.41 9.42 -13.25
CA ARG A 259 25.93 8.10 -13.67
C ARG A 259 24.89 6.99 -13.55
N VAL A 260 24.10 6.98 -12.46
CA VAL A 260 23.02 5.98 -12.26
C VAL A 260 21.94 6.17 -13.31
N ILE A 261 21.53 7.40 -13.59
CA ILE A 261 20.54 7.72 -14.64
C ILE A 261 21.02 7.20 -16.01
N ASP A 262 22.26 7.47 -16.39
CA ASP A 262 22.83 7.02 -17.67
C ASP A 262 22.77 5.49 -17.81
N VAL A 263 23.09 4.77 -16.74
CA VAL A 263 23.03 3.28 -16.72
C VAL A 263 21.60 2.80 -16.82
N LEU A 264 20.67 3.34 -16.02
CA LEU A 264 19.27 2.92 -16.01
C LEU A 264 18.59 3.23 -17.34
N VAL A 265 18.83 4.42 -17.93
CA VAL A 265 18.27 4.78 -19.24
C VAL A 265 18.77 3.82 -20.32
N SER A 266 20.08 3.52 -20.35
CA SER A 266 20.62 2.55 -21.32
C SER A 266 19.98 1.17 -21.19
N ARG A 267 19.84 0.66 -19.97
CA ARG A 267 19.22 -0.63 -19.70
C ARG A 267 17.74 -0.66 -20.09
N CYS A 268 16.99 0.37 -19.70
CA CYS A 268 15.57 0.46 -20.03
C CYS A 268 15.34 0.56 -21.55
N LEU A 269 16.19 1.29 -22.27
CA LEU A 269 16.12 1.36 -23.74
C LEU A 269 16.41 0.01 -24.39
N ASP A 270 17.44 -0.72 -23.92
CA ASP A 270 17.78 -2.05 -24.44
C ASP A 270 16.63 -3.05 -24.18
N LEU A 271 16.04 -3.03 -22.99
CA LEU A 271 14.90 -3.86 -22.60
C LEU A 271 13.64 -3.50 -23.40
N HIS A 272 13.37 -2.20 -23.59
CA HIS A 272 12.24 -1.71 -24.36
C HIS A 272 12.36 -2.12 -25.84
N ALA A 273 13.54 -1.97 -26.45
CA ALA A 273 13.81 -2.38 -27.82
C ALA A 273 13.72 -3.90 -28.01
N ALA A 274 14.09 -4.69 -27.00
CA ALA A 274 13.98 -6.14 -27.05
C ALA A 274 12.53 -6.65 -26.93
N GLY A 275 11.56 -5.78 -26.61
CA GLY A 275 10.19 -6.18 -26.29
C GLY A 275 10.14 -7.13 -25.08
N ALA A 276 11.22 -7.16 -24.32
CA ALA A 276 11.34 -8.04 -23.16
C ALA A 276 10.40 -7.52 -22.07
N MET A 277 9.25 -8.17 -21.95
CA MET A 277 8.56 -8.17 -20.68
C MET A 277 9.56 -8.64 -19.63
N ASN A 278 9.65 -7.95 -18.53
CA ASN A 278 10.38 -8.44 -17.37
C ASN A 278 9.71 -9.76 -16.95
N ASP A 279 10.19 -10.87 -17.47
CA ASP A 279 9.95 -12.21 -16.97
C ASP A 279 10.65 -12.35 -15.59
N GLY A 280 10.26 -11.51 -14.66
CA GLY A 280 10.47 -11.75 -13.24
C GLY A 280 9.58 -12.92 -12.89
N GLY A 281 10.12 -14.15 -13.11
CA GLY A 281 9.45 -15.44 -13.05
C GLY A 281 8.55 -15.65 -11.84
N LEU A 282 7.34 -15.15 -11.96
CA LEU A 282 6.18 -15.72 -11.28
C LEU A 282 5.53 -16.63 -12.30
N GLY A 283 5.57 -17.93 -12.04
CA GLY A 283 4.82 -18.90 -12.77
C GLY A 283 3.39 -18.41 -12.98
N SER A 284 2.87 -18.63 -14.19
CA SER A 284 1.55 -18.23 -14.68
C SER A 284 0.35 -18.74 -13.87
N ASP A 285 0.56 -19.30 -12.68
CA ASP A 285 -0.42 -20.03 -11.88
C ASP A 285 -0.96 -19.27 -10.66
N GLY A 286 -0.53 -18.03 -10.44
CA GLY A 286 -1.08 -17.16 -9.42
C GLY A 286 -2.39 -16.52 -9.86
N ALA A 287 -3.38 -17.29 -10.31
CA ALA A 287 -4.74 -16.81 -10.46
C ALA A 287 -5.25 -16.42 -9.08
N TYR A 288 -5.33 -15.13 -8.82
CA TYR A 288 -6.07 -14.57 -7.71
C TYR A 288 -7.48 -15.18 -7.77
N PRO A 289 -7.96 -15.88 -6.74
CA PRO A 289 -9.33 -16.32 -6.74
C PRO A 289 -10.21 -15.08 -6.93
N PRO A 290 -11.24 -15.12 -7.80
CA PRO A 290 -12.16 -14.01 -7.91
C PRO A 290 -12.70 -13.72 -6.52
N ASP A 291 -12.72 -12.43 -6.18
CA ASP A 291 -13.24 -11.90 -4.93
C ASP A 291 -14.58 -12.57 -4.56
N ALA A 292 -14.50 -13.62 -3.75
CA ALA A 292 -15.65 -14.38 -3.27
C ALA A 292 -16.33 -13.71 -2.07
N SER A 293 -15.84 -12.54 -1.65
CA SER A 293 -16.39 -11.78 -0.53
C SER A 293 -17.30 -10.64 -0.98
N ARG A 294 -18.11 -10.81 -2.04
CA ARG A 294 -19.35 -10.04 -2.14
C ARG A 294 -20.32 -10.56 -1.07
N ARG A 295 -20.01 -10.29 0.18
CA ARG A 295 -21.05 -10.22 1.20
C ARG A 295 -21.79 -8.91 0.92
N GLU A 296 -23.09 -9.05 0.75
CA GLU A 296 -24.03 -7.95 0.52
C GLU A 296 -23.72 -6.81 1.48
N ALA A 297 -23.45 -5.64 0.91
CA ALA A 297 -23.28 -4.41 1.67
C ALA A 297 -24.56 -4.21 2.48
N VAL A 298 -24.45 -4.25 3.79
CA VAL A 298 -25.48 -3.68 4.67
C VAL A 298 -25.58 -2.23 4.26
N ALA A 299 -26.73 -1.86 3.72
CA ALA A 299 -27.02 -0.51 3.29
C ALA A 299 -26.84 0.42 4.49
N SER A 300 -25.73 1.16 4.51
CA SER A 300 -25.59 2.28 5.42
C SER A 300 -26.52 3.36 4.92
N THR A 301 -27.56 3.64 5.70
CA THR A 301 -28.44 4.78 5.50
C THR A 301 -27.58 6.03 5.45
N GLY A 302 -27.62 6.73 4.31
CA GLY A 302 -26.86 7.96 4.10
C GLY A 302 -27.17 8.97 5.19
N HIS A 303 -26.14 9.32 5.97
CA HIS A 303 -26.19 10.44 6.88
C HIS A 303 -25.73 11.69 6.11
N PRO A 304 -26.38 12.84 6.32
CA PRO A 304 -25.92 14.11 5.74
C PRO A 304 -24.49 14.43 6.21
N ALA A 305 -23.78 15.24 5.42
CA ALA A 305 -22.42 15.67 5.71
C ALA A 305 -22.36 16.36 7.10
N GLU A 306 -22.01 15.61 8.13
CA GLU A 306 -21.74 16.11 9.46
C GLU A 306 -20.25 16.35 9.64
N SER A 307 -19.87 17.57 10.01
CA SER A 307 -18.52 17.86 10.48
C SER A 307 -18.40 17.32 11.91
N LEU A 308 -17.62 16.27 12.10
CA LEU A 308 -17.25 15.80 13.44
C LEU A 308 -16.10 16.68 13.92
N SER A 309 -16.41 17.75 14.67
CA SER A 309 -15.45 18.55 15.40
C SER A 309 -15.06 17.80 16.67
N ASP A 310 -13.76 17.65 16.96
CA ASP A 310 -13.14 17.15 18.22
C ASP A 310 -13.77 15.91 18.90
N ASP A 311 -14.77 15.28 18.28
CA ASP A 311 -15.56 14.23 18.85
C ASP A 311 -14.92 12.85 18.59
N LEU A 312 -15.17 11.93 19.51
CA LEU A 312 -14.80 10.55 19.37
C LEU A 312 -15.53 9.93 18.17
N VAL A 313 -14.81 9.17 17.36
CA VAL A 313 -15.36 8.39 16.25
C VAL A 313 -15.69 7.00 16.79
N ASP A 314 -16.94 6.59 16.61
CA ASP A 314 -17.33 5.22 16.93
C ASP A 314 -16.83 4.27 15.85
N ILE A 315 -16.24 3.18 16.28
CA ILE A 315 -15.61 2.16 15.45
C ILE A 315 -16.21 0.82 15.83
N GLU A 316 -16.78 0.14 14.86
CA GLU A 316 -17.27 -1.22 14.99
C GLU A 316 -16.55 -2.11 14.00
N LEU A 317 -15.88 -3.15 14.46
CA LEU A 317 -15.13 -4.08 13.60
C LEU A 317 -15.20 -5.52 14.16
N ARG A 318 -14.74 -6.48 13.37
CA ARG A 318 -14.50 -7.83 13.92
C ARG A 318 -13.02 -7.98 14.20
N LEU A 319 -12.67 -8.22 15.46
CA LEU A 319 -11.29 -8.43 15.90
C LEU A 319 -11.07 -9.89 16.24
N ASN A 320 -10.22 -10.57 15.48
CA ASN A 320 -9.97 -12.01 15.62
C ASN A 320 -11.26 -12.87 15.54
N GLY A 321 -12.21 -12.46 14.71
CA GLY A 321 -13.49 -13.14 14.53
C GLY A 321 -14.61 -12.69 15.49
N GLU A 322 -14.29 -11.94 16.55
CA GLU A 322 -15.26 -11.48 17.54
C GLU A 322 -15.66 -10.00 17.29
N PRO A 323 -16.92 -9.62 17.55
CA PRO A 323 -17.34 -8.23 17.48
C PRO A 323 -16.54 -7.37 18.49
N PHE A 324 -16.03 -6.23 18.03
CA PHE A 324 -15.33 -5.27 18.85
C PHE A 324 -15.82 -3.86 18.53
N SER A 325 -16.07 -3.05 19.56
CA SER A 325 -16.46 -1.66 19.43
C SER A 325 -15.63 -0.75 20.34
N ALA A 326 -15.33 0.43 19.85
CA ALA A 326 -14.61 1.46 20.60
C ALA A 326 -14.99 2.85 20.10
N SER A 327 -14.92 3.85 20.99
CA SER A 327 -14.96 5.26 20.62
C SER A 327 -13.57 5.84 20.78
N ALA A 328 -12.99 6.42 19.73
CA ALA A 328 -11.62 6.89 19.70
C ALA A 328 -11.49 8.24 18.97
N PRO A 329 -10.48 9.07 19.32
CA PRO A 329 -10.17 10.26 18.51
C PRO A 329 -9.91 9.91 17.05
N ALA A 330 -10.30 10.79 16.13
CA ALA A 330 -10.05 10.58 14.69
C ALA A 330 -8.55 10.40 14.37
N SER A 331 -7.67 10.92 15.19
CA SER A 331 -6.21 10.80 15.08
C SER A 331 -5.65 9.48 15.64
N GLU A 332 -6.46 8.64 16.32
CA GLU A 332 -5.97 7.39 16.91
C GLU A 332 -5.61 6.36 15.84
N MET A 333 -4.44 5.73 15.99
CA MET A 333 -3.98 4.67 15.10
C MET A 333 -4.58 3.31 15.48
N LEU A 334 -4.78 2.45 14.49
CA LEU A 334 -5.31 1.10 14.67
C LEU A 334 -4.47 0.29 15.68
N VAL A 335 -3.15 0.47 15.68
CA VAL A 335 -2.26 -0.23 16.63
C VAL A 335 -2.59 0.12 18.08
N ASP A 336 -2.97 1.37 18.36
CA ASP A 336 -3.30 1.79 19.72
C ASP A 336 -4.66 1.25 20.16
N THR A 337 -5.63 1.25 19.27
CA THR A 337 -6.92 0.61 19.51
C THR A 337 -6.73 -0.88 19.82
N ILE A 338 -5.93 -1.61 19.05
CA ILE A 338 -5.63 -3.03 19.27
C ILE A 338 -4.93 -3.24 20.63
N ARG A 339 -3.88 -2.47 20.90
CA ARG A 339 -3.06 -2.68 22.09
C ARG A 339 -3.68 -2.15 23.37
N SER A 340 -4.22 -0.93 23.33
CA SER A 340 -4.65 -0.23 24.54
C SER A 340 -6.13 -0.43 24.85
N ARG A 341 -6.99 -0.54 23.81
CA ARG A 341 -8.44 -0.71 24.02
C ARG A 341 -8.85 -2.19 24.01
N ALA A 342 -8.31 -2.99 23.08
CA ALA A 342 -8.59 -4.41 23.04
C ALA A 342 -7.64 -5.25 23.91
N GLY A 343 -6.54 -4.69 24.42
CA GLY A 343 -5.60 -5.39 25.31
C GLY A 343 -4.72 -6.44 24.59
N LEU A 344 -4.63 -6.41 23.26
CA LEU A 344 -3.88 -7.38 22.46
C LEU A 344 -2.45 -6.89 22.24
N GLY A 345 -1.50 -7.40 23.03
CA GLY A 345 -0.10 -6.95 23.07
C GLY A 345 0.82 -7.55 22.01
N GLY A 346 0.39 -8.54 21.24
CA GLY A 346 1.19 -9.22 20.21
C GLY A 346 1.54 -8.35 19.03
N THR A 347 0.69 -7.38 18.66
CA THR A 347 1.02 -6.38 17.64
C THR A 347 2.05 -5.39 18.18
N ARG A 348 3.24 -5.33 17.57
CA ARG A 348 4.39 -4.53 18.06
C ARG A 348 4.57 -3.24 17.29
N VAL A 349 5.11 -2.20 17.93
CA VAL A 349 5.45 -0.93 17.26
C VAL A 349 6.97 -0.77 17.23
N GLY A 350 7.57 -0.80 16.03
CA GLY A 350 9.01 -0.61 15.85
C GLY A 350 9.36 0.77 15.31
N CYS A 351 9.07 1.06 14.05
CA CYS A 351 9.44 2.32 13.40
C CYS A 351 8.36 3.41 13.52
N ASP A 352 7.11 3.02 13.72
CA ASP A 352 5.92 3.89 13.70
C ASP A 352 5.74 4.70 12.38
N GLN A 353 6.20 4.15 11.26
CA GLN A 353 6.26 4.80 9.93
C GLN A 353 5.94 3.86 8.77
N ALA A 354 5.19 2.78 9.01
CA ALA A 354 4.83 1.75 8.03
C ALA A 354 6.02 1.00 7.38
N VAL A 355 7.26 1.14 7.87
CA VAL A 355 8.47 0.59 7.24
C VAL A 355 8.84 -0.80 7.75
N CYS A 356 8.93 -0.99 9.08
CA CYS A 356 9.60 -2.17 9.66
C CYS A 356 8.75 -3.45 9.72
N GLY A 357 7.44 -3.36 9.59
CA GLY A 357 6.53 -4.51 9.60
C GLY A 357 6.19 -5.12 10.96
N ALA A 358 6.77 -4.65 12.06
CA ALA A 358 6.48 -5.20 13.39
C ALA A 358 5.00 -5.04 13.80
N CYS A 359 4.32 -4.00 13.28
CA CYS A 359 2.92 -3.70 13.56
C CYS A 359 1.96 -4.30 12.53
N THR A 360 2.39 -5.23 11.69
CA THR A 360 1.52 -5.85 10.69
C THR A 360 0.34 -6.55 11.37
N VAL A 361 -0.85 -6.24 10.89
CA VAL A 361 -2.11 -6.95 11.11
C VAL A 361 -2.71 -7.28 9.76
N LEU A 362 -3.71 -8.15 9.71
CA LEU A 362 -4.44 -8.39 8.46
C LEU A 362 -5.79 -7.70 8.56
N VAL A 363 -6.09 -6.83 7.62
CA VAL A 363 -7.38 -6.15 7.52
C VAL A 363 -8.08 -6.66 6.26
N ASP A 364 -9.20 -7.39 6.44
CA ASP A 364 -9.88 -8.18 5.40
C ASP A 364 -8.90 -9.13 4.66
N GLY A 365 -7.95 -9.72 5.40
CA GLY A 365 -6.93 -10.63 4.87
C GLY A 365 -5.71 -9.95 4.25
N GLU A 366 -5.68 -8.61 4.15
CA GLU A 366 -4.59 -7.85 3.55
C GLU A 366 -3.55 -7.39 4.60
N PRO A 367 -2.24 -7.63 4.38
CA PRO A 367 -1.21 -7.13 5.26
C PRO A 367 -1.24 -5.60 5.36
N THR A 368 -1.45 -5.11 6.57
CA THR A 368 -1.67 -3.68 6.83
C THR A 368 -0.75 -3.20 7.95
N ALA A 369 -0.15 -2.02 7.77
CA ALA A 369 0.68 -1.37 8.79
C ALA A 369 -0.21 -0.63 9.78
N SER A 370 -0.61 -1.26 10.90
CA SER A 370 -1.53 -0.70 11.87
C SER A 370 -1.02 0.59 12.54
N CYS A 371 0.29 0.82 12.56
CA CYS A 371 0.87 2.07 13.04
C CYS A 371 0.61 3.27 12.09
N SER A 372 0.21 3.07 10.85
CA SER A 372 -0.05 4.12 9.87
C SER A 372 -1.45 4.02 9.25
N THR A 373 -2.34 3.35 9.95
CA THR A 373 -3.76 3.22 9.62
C THR A 373 -4.55 3.80 10.78
N PHE A 374 -5.38 4.81 10.53
CA PHE A 374 -6.28 5.32 11.56
C PHE A 374 -7.31 4.26 11.94
N ALA A 375 -7.68 4.21 13.21
CA ALA A 375 -8.60 3.20 13.72
C ALA A 375 -9.95 3.18 12.97
N TRP A 376 -10.51 4.36 12.67
CA TRP A 376 -11.76 4.49 11.91
C TRP A 376 -11.71 3.95 10.47
N GLN A 377 -10.51 3.79 9.89
CA GLN A 377 -10.37 3.15 8.57
C GLN A 377 -10.73 1.67 8.61
N SER A 378 -10.69 1.06 9.78
CA SER A 378 -11.04 -0.36 9.99
C SER A 378 -12.50 -0.57 10.41
N ASP A 379 -13.29 0.49 10.52
CA ASP A 379 -14.72 0.42 10.82
C ASP A 379 -15.47 -0.49 9.84
N GLY A 380 -16.25 -1.44 10.37
CA GLY A 380 -17.01 -2.45 9.64
C GLY A 380 -16.14 -3.53 8.98
N ARG A 381 -14.87 -3.75 9.38
CA ARG A 381 -13.90 -4.66 8.75
C ARG A 381 -13.49 -5.80 9.67
N ASP A 382 -12.91 -6.84 9.06
CA ASP A 382 -12.28 -7.94 9.78
C ASP A 382 -10.80 -7.60 10.03
N VAL A 383 -10.39 -7.56 11.29
CA VAL A 383 -9.00 -7.35 11.71
C VAL A 383 -8.48 -8.60 12.39
N LEU A 384 -7.39 -9.16 11.85
CA LEU A 384 -6.74 -10.34 12.39
C LEU A 384 -5.38 -9.96 12.97
N THR A 385 -5.14 -10.35 14.21
CA THR A 385 -3.86 -10.18 14.90
C THR A 385 -3.20 -11.54 15.16
N ILE A 386 -1.98 -11.53 15.66
CA ILE A 386 -1.23 -12.77 15.96
C ILE A 386 -1.94 -13.67 17.00
N GLU A 387 -2.77 -13.10 17.85
CA GLU A 387 -3.50 -13.80 18.91
C GLU A 387 -4.62 -14.70 18.37
N SER A 388 -5.10 -14.48 17.15
CA SER A 388 -6.22 -15.24 16.59
C SER A 388 -5.91 -16.73 16.43
N GLY A 389 -4.66 -17.12 16.29
CA GLY A 389 -4.24 -18.52 16.21
C GLY A 389 -4.59 -19.36 17.45
N HIS A 390 -4.83 -18.73 18.59
CA HIS A 390 -5.25 -19.38 19.84
C HIS A 390 -6.78 -19.33 20.06
N MET A 391 -7.49 -18.48 19.31
CA MET A 391 -8.94 -18.28 19.46
C MET A 391 -9.76 -19.11 18.45
N ALA A 392 -9.10 -19.82 17.54
CA ALA A 392 -9.72 -20.58 16.44
C ALA A 392 -10.52 -21.83 16.86
N THR A 393 -11.18 -21.82 18.03
CA THR A 393 -12.12 -22.89 18.42
C THR A 393 -13.54 -22.69 17.89
N ALA A 394 -13.84 -21.61 17.22
CA ALA A 394 -15.14 -21.29 16.67
C ALA A 394 -15.13 -21.28 15.12
N GLY A 395 -15.48 -22.36 14.54
CA GLY A 395 -16.23 -22.68 13.30
C GLY A 395 -16.04 -21.89 11.99
N ASP A 396 -15.49 -20.69 11.97
CA ASP A 396 -15.55 -19.80 10.79
C ASP A 396 -14.18 -19.39 10.20
N LEU A 397 -13.06 -19.85 10.78
CA LEU A 397 -11.70 -19.54 10.31
C LEU A 397 -11.10 -20.67 9.45
N THR A 398 -11.90 -21.31 8.61
CA THR A 398 -11.49 -22.50 7.82
C THR A 398 -10.87 -22.14 6.48
N THR A 399 -10.84 -20.86 6.09
CA THR A 399 -10.32 -20.40 4.81
C THR A 399 -9.49 -19.12 4.96
N GLY A 400 -8.66 -18.84 3.96
CA GLY A 400 -7.86 -17.62 3.92
C GLY A 400 -6.69 -17.58 4.91
N PRO A 401 -6.15 -16.39 5.21
CA PRO A 401 -4.97 -16.22 6.08
C PRO A 401 -5.16 -16.74 7.50
N ALA A 402 -6.39 -16.71 8.02
CA ALA A 402 -6.70 -17.22 9.34
C ALA A 402 -6.52 -18.74 9.44
N ALA A 403 -6.81 -19.47 8.39
CA ALA A 403 -6.60 -20.92 8.33
C ALA A 403 -5.12 -21.31 8.28
N ALA A 404 -4.28 -20.49 7.65
CA ALA A 404 -2.85 -20.73 7.55
C ALA A 404 -2.09 -20.37 8.83
N LEU A 405 -2.61 -19.46 9.65
CA LEU A 405 -1.91 -18.88 10.80
C LEU A 405 -1.39 -19.91 11.82
N PRO A 406 -2.16 -20.93 12.28
CA PRO A 406 -1.66 -21.92 13.24
C PRO A 406 -0.48 -22.71 12.69
N GLU A 407 -0.52 -23.07 11.41
CA GLU A 407 0.54 -23.85 10.79
C GLU A 407 1.82 -23.03 10.62
N VAL A 408 1.72 -21.77 10.24
CA VAL A 408 2.86 -20.85 10.17
C VAL A 408 3.47 -20.64 11.56
N GLN A 409 2.64 -20.45 12.60
CA GLN A 409 3.12 -20.34 13.99
C GLN A 409 3.88 -21.59 14.42
N ARG A 410 3.35 -22.79 14.10
CA ARG A 410 3.99 -24.07 14.39
C ARG A 410 5.35 -24.19 13.70
N ALA A 411 5.42 -23.90 12.41
CA ALA A 411 6.66 -23.94 11.64
C ALA A 411 7.70 -22.96 12.17
N PHE A 412 7.31 -21.73 12.52
CA PHE A 412 8.22 -20.77 13.15
C PHE A 412 8.82 -21.27 14.46
N ALA A 413 8.04 -21.97 15.27
CA ALA A 413 8.51 -22.58 16.51
C ALA A 413 9.48 -23.75 16.25
N GLU A 414 9.14 -24.66 15.33
CA GLU A 414 9.95 -25.83 14.98
C GLU A 414 11.30 -25.46 14.36
N PHE A 415 11.31 -24.47 13.47
CA PHE A 415 12.53 -24.01 12.81
C PHE A 415 13.29 -22.97 13.64
N SER A 416 12.83 -22.64 14.86
CA SER A 416 13.41 -21.54 15.66
C SER A 416 13.55 -20.24 14.85
N ALA A 417 12.55 -19.91 14.05
CA ALA A 417 12.56 -18.81 13.09
C ALA A 417 12.43 -17.42 13.76
N PHE A 418 12.97 -17.30 14.96
CA PHE A 418 13.04 -16.06 15.75
C PHE A 418 14.20 -16.10 16.73
N GLN A 419 14.62 -14.92 17.22
CA GLN A 419 15.57 -14.78 18.33
C GLN A 419 14.97 -13.86 19.40
N CYS A 420 15.00 -12.53 19.20
CA CYS A 420 14.36 -11.62 20.16
C CYS A 420 12.83 -11.65 20.11
N GLY A 421 12.22 -12.17 19.05
CA GLY A 421 10.78 -12.32 18.89
C GLY A 421 10.01 -11.05 18.54
N TYR A 422 10.70 -9.89 18.43
CA TYR A 422 10.00 -8.61 18.23
C TYR A 422 9.30 -8.47 16.86
N CYS A 423 9.94 -8.90 15.77
CA CYS A 423 9.36 -8.88 14.42
C CYS A 423 8.47 -10.11 14.12
N THR A 424 8.51 -11.13 14.97
CA THR A 424 7.90 -12.44 14.69
C THR A 424 6.38 -12.37 14.43
N PRO A 425 5.57 -11.63 15.21
CA PRO A 425 4.13 -11.51 14.93
C PRO A 425 3.84 -10.98 13.53
N GLY A 426 4.54 -9.93 13.13
CA GLY A 426 4.37 -9.34 11.80
C GLY A 426 4.83 -10.26 10.67
N LEU A 427 5.93 -10.99 10.84
CA LEU A 427 6.41 -11.98 9.87
C LEU A 427 5.41 -13.13 9.69
N ILE A 428 4.87 -13.67 10.79
CA ILE A 428 3.90 -14.76 10.76
C ILE A 428 2.63 -14.32 10.03
N LEU A 429 2.08 -13.14 10.33
CA LEU A 429 0.88 -12.63 9.66
C LEU A 429 1.13 -12.38 8.17
N THR A 430 2.29 -11.81 7.80
CA THR A 430 2.67 -11.63 6.40
C THR A 430 2.80 -12.97 5.67
N ALA A 431 3.43 -13.98 6.29
CA ALA A 431 3.56 -15.32 5.74
C ALA A 431 2.20 -16.02 5.62
N SER A 432 1.29 -15.84 6.59
CA SER A 432 -0.07 -16.40 6.52
C SER A 432 -0.87 -15.80 5.36
N ALA A 433 -0.74 -14.50 5.11
CA ALA A 433 -1.36 -13.85 3.96
C ALA A 433 -0.74 -14.33 2.64
N LEU A 434 0.57 -14.54 2.59
CA LEU A 434 1.26 -15.12 1.44
C LEU A 434 0.70 -16.50 1.10
N LEU A 435 0.67 -17.42 2.09
CA LEU A 435 0.26 -18.81 1.88
C LEU A 435 -1.24 -18.96 1.57
N ALA A 436 -2.06 -17.98 1.97
CA ALA A 436 -3.45 -17.92 1.57
C ALA A 436 -3.65 -17.56 0.09
N ARG A 437 -2.69 -16.85 -0.52
CA ARG A 437 -2.74 -16.39 -1.91
C ARG A 437 -1.97 -17.29 -2.87
N HIS A 438 -0.83 -17.80 -2.43
CA HIS A 438 0.08 -18.62 -3.22
C HIS A 438 0.14 -19.99 -2.59
N ARG A 439 -0.39 -20.97 -3.30
CA ARG A 439 -0.49 -22.34 -2.78
C ARG A 439 0.89 -22.99 -2.58
N ASP A 440 1.84 -22.68 -3.47
CA ASP A 440 3.20 -23.22 -3.43
C ASP A 440 4.16 -22.12 -3.90
N PRO A 441 4.41 -21.08 -3.04
CA PRO A 441 5.25 -19.98 -3.45
C PRO A 441 6.70 -20.43 -3.56
N ASP A 442 7.38 -20.03 -4.62
CA ASP A 442 8.81 -20.23 -4.74
C ASP A 442 9.57 -19.34 -3.73
N ARG A 443 10.84 -19.64 -3.55
CA ARG A 443 11.70 -18.92 -2.60
C ARG A 443 11.81 -17.43 -2.92
N THR A 444 11.77 -17.05 -4.19
CA THR A 444 11.80 -15.64 -4.63
C THR A 444 10.54 -14.91 -4.17
N THR A 445 9.39 -15.50 -4.39
CA THR A 445 8.10 -14.98 -3.93
C THR A 445 8.05 -14.85 -2.41
N ILE A 446 8.56 -15.86 -1.67
CA ILE A 446 8.67 -15.79 -0.21
C ILE A 446 9.55 -14.61 0.21
N CYS A 447 10.72 -14.45 -0.40
CA CYS A 447 11.63 -13.34 -0.10
C CYS A 447 10.98 -11.98 -0.37
N ASP A 448 10.31 -11.80 -1.51
CA ASP A 448 9.62 -10.55 -1.88
C ASP A 448 8.55 -10.15 -0.85
N TRP A 449 7.84 -11.14 -0.31
CA TRP A 449 6.83 -10.88 0.71
C TRP A 449 7.44 -10.54 2.06
N LEU A 450 8.46 -11.30 2.48
CA LEU A 450 9.13 -11.13 3.77
C LEU A 450 10.04 -9.89 3.81
N ASP A 451 10.48 -9.36 2.67
CA ASP A 451 11.21 -8.08 2.57
C ASP A 451 10.42 -6.92 3.19
N SER A 452 9.11 -7.05 3.25
CA SER A 452 8.24 -6.11 3.94
C SER A 452 8.49 -6.01 5.46
N ASN A 453 9.18 -6.96 6.09
CA ASN A 453 9.35 -7.06 7.53
C ASN A 453 10.85 -7.07 7.91
N VAL A 454 11.29 -6.10 8.71
CA VAL A 454 12.68 -5.96 9.13
C VAL A 454 12.98 -6.85 10.35
N CYS A 455 13.89 -7.80 10.16
CA CYS A 455 14.48 -8.57 11.25
C CYS A 455 15.97 -8.26 11.39
N ARG A 456 16.43 -7.85 12.58
CA ARG A 456 17.85 -7.57 12.84
C ARG A 456 18.64 -8.78 13.30
N CYS A 457 17.98 -9.85 13.74
CA CYS A 457 18.59 -10.95 14.49
C CYS A 457 18.91 -12.18 13.64
N THR A 458 17.94 -12.66 12.81
CA THR A 458 17.94 -14.02 12.24
C THR A 458 18.68 -14.16 10.91
N GLY A 459 18.87 -13.08 10.17
CA GLY A 459 19.36 -13.17 8.78
C GLY A 459 18.39 -13.86 7.82
N TYR A 460 17.14 -14.06 8.23
CA TYR A 460 15.97 -14.58 7.48
C TYR A 460 16.03 -16.05 7.05
N LEU A 461 17.15 -16.71 7.02
CA LEU A 461 17.24 -18.09 6.50
C LEU A 461 16.21 -19.02 7.17
N MET A 462 16.21 -19.09 8.50
CA MET A 462 15.27 -19.93 9.26
C MET A 462 13.81 -19.48 9.08
N VAL A 463 13.58 -18.18 8.85
CA VAL A 463 12.24 -17.64 8.59
C VAL A 463 11.74 -18.12 7.24
N ILE A 464 12.56 -18.07 6.19
CA ILE A 464 12.23 -18.56 4.85
C ILE A 464 11.95 -20.07 4.90
N GLU A 465 12.83 -20.84 5.52
CA GLU A 465 12.67 -22.31 5.69
C GLU A 465 11.39 -22.67 6.45
N ALA A 466 11.02 -21.90 7.46
CA ALA A 466 9.76 -22.09 8.19
C ALA A 466 8.54 -21.84 7.30
N VAL A 467 8.59 -20.83 6.42
CA VAL A 467 7.49 -20.55 5.48
C VAL A 467 7.40 -21.63 4.41
N GLU A 468 8.52 -22.10 3.87
CA GLU A 468 8.59 -23.25 2.93
C GLU A 468 7.96 -24.51 3.57
N ALA A 469 8.32 -24.80 4.82
CA ALA A 469 7.76 -25.95 5.56
C ALA A 469 6.26 -25.81 5.84
N ALA A 470 5.79 -24.63 6.23
CA ALA A 470 4.36 -24.36 6.42
C ALA A 470 3.58 -24.51 5.11
N SER A 471 4.13 -24.02 4.00
CA SER A 471 3.53 -24.22 2.67
C SER A 471 3.36 -25.71 2.34
N ALA A 472 4.42 -26.50 2.51
CA ALA A 472 4.39 -27.93 2.26
C ALA A 472 3.37 -28.66 3.15
N ALA A 473 3.26 -28.28 4.42
CA ALA A 473 2.31 -28.90 5.36
C ALA A 473 0.85 -28.59 5.02
N LEU A 474 0.55 -27.34 4.67
CA LEU A 474 -0.81 -26.91 4.29
C LEU A 474 -1.31 -27.58 3.00
N HIS A 475 -0.41 -28.02 2.13
CA HIS A 475 -0.77 -28.56 0.82
C HIS A 475 -0.45 -30.04 0.66
N SER A 476 0.12 -30.68 1.71
CA SER A 476 0.25 -32.14 1.74
C SER A 476 -1.13 -32.79 1.75
N PRO A 477 -1.40 -33.80 0.92
CA PRO A 477 -2.63 -34.58 1.04
C PRO A 477 -2.69 -35.13 2.45
N SER A 478 -3.74 -34.80 3.20
CA SER A 478 -3.96 -35.28 4.55
C SER A 478 -3.80 -36.82 4.58
N SER A 479 -2.75 -37.33 5.19
CA SER A 479 -2.72 -38.74 5.58
C SER A 479 -3.95 -39.00 6.46
N PRO A 480 -4.71 -40.05 6.21
CA PRO A 480 -5.83 -40.37 7.07
C PRO A 480 -5.31 -40.54 8.51
N MET A 481 -5.93 -39.80 9.44
CA MET A 481 -5.68 -40.01 10.85
C MET A 481 -5.77 -41.52 11.11
N GLN A 482 -4.66 -42.10 11.55
CA GLN A 482 -4.68 -43.46 12.12
C GLN A 482 -5.47 -43.35 13.41
N ASP A 483 -6.76 -43.64 13.33
CA ASP A 483 -7.55 -44.08 14.48
C ASP A 483 -6.94 -45.38 14.98
N GLY A 484 -6.49 -45.37 16.20
CA GLY A 484 -6.22 -46.61 16.89
C GLY A 484 -4.94 -46.68 17.66
N ALA A 485 -5.06 -46.47 18.93
CA ALA A 485 -4.28 -47.26 19.85
C ALA A 485 -4.88 -47.35 21.22
N PRO A 486 -4.71 -48.47 21.88
CA PRO A 486 -5.57 -48.83 23.00
C PRO A 486 -5.28 -48.03 24.27
#